data_d8c4880056efb1483e8e574ac73e6a8f
#
_entry.id   d8c4880056efb1483e8e574ac73e6a8f
#
_cell.length_a   1.000
_cell.length_b   1.000
_cell.length_c   1.000
_cell.angle_alpha   90.00
_cell.angle_beta   90.00
_cell.angle_gamma   90.00
#
_symmetry.space_group_name_H-M   'P 1'
#
loop_
_entity.id
_entity.type
_entity.pdbx_description
1 polymer ?
#
loop_
_entity_poly.entity_id
_entity_poly.type
_entity_poly.pdbx_seq_one_letter_code
_entity_poly.pdbx_strand_id
1 'polypeptide(L)'
;MNNTNSYESPFCTRYASEEMQYIFSADKKFTTWRKLWVALARAEMKLGLPVTEAQVKQLEEHIGDIDYEVAAEREKLVRHDVMAHVYTYGLVCPESAGIIHLGATSCYVGDNTDIIVMRDALKVVRRKLINVISNLSEFAMKYKAMPCLAYTHLQPAQLTTVGKRATLWINELLMDLNDLDFRIANLRLLGSKGTTGTQASFMELFEGDSSKVKELEKMIADEMGFDGVVPVSGQTYSRKIDSQILSVLSGIAQSASKFSNDMRILQSFKEMEEPRESKQIGSSAMAYKRNPMRCERITSLSR
;
A
#
# COMPACT_ATOMS: atom_id res chain seq x y z
N MET A 1 -14.96 15.53 17.15
CA MET A 1 -15.85 14.74 18.04
C MET A 1 -16.10 13.42 17.35
N ASN A 2 -15.83 12.29 18.01
CA ASN A 2 -16.17 10.99 17.42
C ASN A 2 -17.70 10.91 17.30
N ASN A 3 -18.17 10.72 16.08
CA ASN A 3 -19.61 10.59 15.83
C ASN A 3 -20.05 9.17 16.24
N THR A 4 -20.52 9.03 17.47
CA THR A 4 -20.95 7.73 18.03
C THR A 4 -22.23 7.18 17.40
N ASN A 5 -22.88 7.95 16.52
CA ASN A 5 -24.12 7.57 15.84
C ASN A 5 -23.89 6.95 14.45
N SER A 6 -22.62 6.83 14.01
CA SER A 6 -22.24 6.20 12.74
C SER A 6 -21.39 4.95 12.97
N TYR A 7 -21.52 4.00 12.04
CA TYR A 7 -20.68 2.80 12.06
C TYR A 7 -19.24 3.15 11.67
N GLU A 8 -18.30 2.72 12.48
CA GLU A 8 -16.87 2.76 12.19
C GLU A 8 -16.31 1.35 12.08
N SER A 9 -15.51 1.09 11.04
CA SER A 9 -14.89 -0.22 10.86
C SER A 9 -13.82 -0.48 11.92
N PRO A 10 -13.86 -1.61 12.64
CA PRO A 10 -12.80 -1.98 13.57
C PRO A 10 -11.46 -2.21 12.88
N PHE A 11 -11.42 -2.46 11.58
CA PHE A 11 -10.17 -2.54 10.83
C PHE A 11 -9.40 -1.22 10.88
N CYS A 12 -10.08 -0.08 10.83
CA CYS A 12 -9.44 1.23 10.95
C CYS A 12 -9.16 1.59 12.42
N THR A 13 -10.16 1.48 13.30
CA THR A 13 -10.07 2.02 14.66
C THR A 13 -9.25 1.16 15.62
N ARG A 14 -9.06 -0.14 15.35
CA ARG A 14 -8.41 -1.09 16.27
C ARG A 14 -7.19 -1.83 15.68
N TYR A 15 -7.12 -2.03 14.38
CA TYR A 15 -6.13 -2.94 13.77
C TYR A 15 -5.16 -2.26 12.82
N ALA A 16 -5.60 -1.30 12.01
CA ALA A 16 -4.70 -0.57 11.13
C ALA A 16 -3.84 0.42 11.94
N SER A 17 -2.56 0.54 11.57
CA SER A 17 -1.69 1.60 12.09
C SER A 17 -2.08 2.95 11.49
N GLU A 18 -1.76 4.05 12.19
CA GLU A 18 -1.99 5.41 11.69
C GLU A 18 -1.30 5.64 10.33
N GLU A 19 -0.07 5.12 10.16
CA GLU A 19 0.66 5.17 8.90
C GLU A 19 -0.11 4.50 7.74
N MET A 20 -0.67 3.29 7.99
CA MET A 20 -1.45 2.60 6.97
C MET A 20 -2.76 3.32 6.65
N GLN A 21 -3.43 3.88 7.66
CA GLN A 21 -4.63 4.69 7.46
C GLN A 21 -4.35 5.95 6.65
N TYR A 22 -3.22 6.62 6.92
CA TYR A 22 -2.81 7.80 6.14
C TYR A 22 -2.57 7.45 4.67
N ILE A 23 -1.90 6.32 4.38
CA ILE A 23 -1.65 5.88 2.99
C ILE A 23 -2.94 5.75 2.18
N PHE A 24 -4.05 5.36 2.80
CA PHE A 24 -5.36 5.23 2.15
C PHE A 24 -6.31 6.41 2.43
N SER A 25 -5.81 7.50 3.00
CA SER A 25 -6.62 8.68 3.29
C SER A 25 -6.89 9.53 2.06
N ALA A 26 -7.90 10.40 2.18
CA ALA A 26 -8.18 11.43 1.18
C ALA A 26 -6.98 12.37 0.97
N ASP A 27 -6.30 12.78 2.06
CA ASP A 27 -5.12 13.64 1.98
C ASP A 27 -4.02 13.02 1.12
N LYS A 28 -3.68 11.75 1.36
CA LYS A 28 -2.69 11.04 0.55
C LYS A 28 -3.13 10.91 -0.90
N LYS A 29 -4.40 10.57 -1.14
CA LYS A 29 -4.96 10.42 -2.49
C LYS A 29 -4.84 11.72 -3.27
N PHE A 30 -5.39 12.81 -2.76
CA PHE A 30 -5.49 14.05 -3.52
C PHE A 30 -4.18 14.85 -3.58
N THR A 31 -3.32 14.76 -2.58
CA THR A 31 -1.95 15.29 -2.70
C THR A 31 -1.13 14.51 -3.74
N THR A 32 -1.37 13.21 -3.88
CA THR A 32 -0.72 12.41 -4.94
C THR A 32 -1.24 12.80 -6.32
N TRP A 33 -2.55 13.09 -6.48
CA TRP A 33 -3.08 13.64 -7.73
C TRP A 33 -2.36 14.94 -8.13
N ARG A 34 -2.20 15.86 -7.18
CA ARG A 34 -1.51 17.13 -7.43
C ARG A 34 -0.04 16.93 -7.78
N LYS A 35 0.66 16.00 -7.12
CA LYS A 35 2.04 15.62 -7.50
C LYS A 35 2.12 15.08 -8.91
N LEU A 36 1.16 14.26 -9.33
CA LEU A 36 1.09 13.75 -10.71
C LEU A 36 0.83 14.86 -11.73
N TRP A 37 -0.01 15.84 -11.43
CA TRP A 37 -0.22 17.01 -12.29
C TRP A 37 1.03 17.89 -12.36
N VAL A 38 1.75 18.07 -11.25
CA VAL A 38 3.05 18.78 -11.26
C VAL A 38 4.07 18.05 -12.11
N ALA A 39 4.20 16.73 -11.97
CA ALA A 39 5.11 15.92 -12.78
C ALA A 39 4.76 15.98 -14.27
N LEU A 40 3.48 15.95 -14.60
CA LEU A 40 2.99 16.11 -15.97
C LEU A 40 3.39 17.48 -16.54
N ALA A 41 3.02 18.57 -15.87
CA ALA A 41 3.32 19.93 -16.32
C ALA A 41 4.82 20.18 -16.45
N ARG A 42 5.63 19.65 -15.52
CA ARG A 42 7.09 19.75 -15.59
C ARG A 42 7.67 18.99 -16.78
N ALA A 43 7.16 17.80 -17.06
CA ALA A 43 7.60 17.03 -18.21
C ALA A 43 7.18 17.70 -19.53
N GLU A 44 5.96 18.20 -19.62
CA GLU A 44 5.46 18.97 -20.75
C GLU A 44 6.30 20.22 -21.03
N MET A 45 6.62 20.99 -20.00
CA MET A 45 7.52 22.15 -20.11
C MET A 45 8.88 21.76 -20.66
N LYS A 46 9.51 20.74 -20.12
CA LYS A 46 10.85 20.29 -20.54
C LYS A 46 10.87 19.76 -21.96
N LEU A 47 9.76 19.23 -22.44
CA LEU A 47 9.63 18.71 -23.82
C LEU A 47 9.15 19.76 -24.82
N GLY A 48 8.98 21.01 -24.39
CA GLY A 48 8.78 22.17 -25.26
C GLY A 48 7.31 22.54 -25.51
N LEU A 49 6.37 22.03 -24.70
CA LEU A 49 5.01 22.55 -24.70
C LEU A 49 4.96 23.95 -24.04
N PRO A 50 3.93 24.78 -24.32
CA PRO A 50 3.82 26.13 -23.81
C PRO A 50 3.41 26.16 -22.31
N VAL A 51 4.19 25.49 -21.49
CA VAL A 51 4.11 25.47 -20.02
C VAL A 51 5.32 26.20 -19.47
N THR A 52 5.12 27.16 -18.57
CA THR A 52 6.20 27.99 -18.02
C THR A 52 6.69 27.44 -16.67
N GLU A 53 7.94 27.77 -16.32
CA GLU A 53 8.52 27.43 -15.02
C GLU A 53 7.72 28.05 -13.85
N ALA A 54 7.21 29.25 -14.02
CA ALA A 54 6.37 29.93 -13.03
C ALA A 54 5.07 29.15 -12.75
N GLN A 55 4.44 28.60 -13.80
CA GLN A 55 3.26 27.76 -13.66
C GLN A 55 3.55 26.47 -12.92
N VAL A 56 4.64 25.77 -13.28
CA VAL A 56 5.04 24.53 -12.57
C VAL A 56 5.33 24.83 -11.10
N LYS A 57 6.05 25.91 -10.80
CA LYS A 57 6.35 26.32 -9.42
C LYS A 57 5.08 26.65 -8.63
N GLN A 58 4.13 27.37 -9.23
CA GLN A 58 2.85 27.66 -8.60
C GLN A 58 2.10 26.39 -8.22
N LEU A 59 2.06 25.38 -9.12
CA LEU A 59 1.47 24.08 -8.80
C LEU A 59 2.19 23.37 -7.65
N GLU A 60 3.53 23.37 -7.63
CA GLU A 60 4.32 22.75 -6.57
C GLU A 60 4.05 23.35 -5.19
N GLU A 61 4.01 24.66 -5.10
CA GLU A 61 3.80 25.39 -3.84
C GLU A 61 2.44 25.10 -3.20
N HIS A 62 1.44 24.71 -4.00
CA HIS A 62 0.06 24.50 -3.58
C HIS A 62 -0.40 23.03 -3.59
N ILE A 63 0.54 22.06 -3.58
CA ILE A 63 0.18 20.62 -3.55
C ILE A 63 -0.70 20.27 -2.34
N GLY A 64 -0.43 20.87 -1.18
CA GLY A 64 -1.16 20.59 0.07
C GLY A 64 -2.42 21.42 0.30
N ASP A 65 -2.66 22.47 -0.49
CA ASP A 65 -3.71 23.44 -0.25
C ASP A 65 -5.05 22.95 -0.86
N ILE A 66 -5.61 21.89 -0.27
CA ILE A 66 -6.83 21.25 -0.76
C ILE A 66 -8.04 21.74 0.04
N ASP A 67 -8.97 22.41 -0.64
CA ASP A 67 -10.28 22.73 -0.08
C ASP A 67 -11.28 21.63 -0.42
N TYR A 68 -11.52 20.74 0.55
CA TYR A 68 -12.42 19.59 0.39
C TYR A 68 -13.90 20.00 0.28
N GLU A 69 -14.30 21.12 0.89
CA GLU A 69 -15.68 21.59 0.83
C GLU A 69 -15.99 22.08 -0.58
N VAL A 70 -15.13 22.95 -1.13
CA VAL A 70 -15.24 23.43 -2.51
C VAL A 70 -15.18 22.28 -3.52
N ALA A 71 -14.30 21.29 -3.31
CA ALA A 71 -14.22 20.10 -4.17
C ALA A 71 -15.54 19.32 -4.15
N ALA A 72 -16.10 19.05 -2.97
CA ALA A 72 -17.36 18.32 -2.82
C ALA A 72 -18.55 19.07 -3.43
N GLU A 73 -18.64 20.38 -3.26
CA GLU A 73 -19.69 21.20 -3.88
C GLU A 73 -19.56 21.18 -5.41
N ARG A 74 -18.35 21.32 -5.93
CA ARG A 74 -18.11 21.27 -7.37
C ARG A 74 -18.44 19.91 -7.95
N GLU A 75 -18.07 18.82 -7.27
CA GLU A 75 -18.40 17.46 -7.69
C GLU A 75 -19.91 17.22 -7.74
N LYS A 76 -20.67 17.70 -6.75
CA LYS A 76 -22.14 17.62 -6.79
C LYS A 76 -22.73 18.30 -8.02
N LEU A 77 -22.10 19.39 -8.49
CA LEU A 77 -22.56 20.13 -9.65
C LEU A 77 -22.20 19.45 -10.96
N VAL A 78 -20.91 19.05 -11.13
CA VAL A 78 -20.40 18.54 -12.42
C VAL A 78 -20.42 17.01 -12.53
N ARG A 79 -20.67 16.30 -11.41
CA ARG A 79 -20.71 14.84 -11.31
C ARG A 79 -19.43 14.15 -11.77
N HIS A 80 -18.29 14.79 -11.49
CA HIS A 80 -16.98 14.29 -11.89
C HIS A 80 -15.91 14.74 -10.87
N ASP A 81 -15.36 13.78 -10.11
CA ASP A 81 -14.41 14.00 -9.02
C ASP A 81 -13.09 14.64 -9.50
N VAL A 82 -12.46 14.09 -10.54
CA VAL A 82 -11.19 14.61 -11.05
C VAL A 82 -11.34 16.05 -11.52
N MET A 83 -12.41 16.38 -12.27
CA MET A 83 -12.65 17.74 -12.73
C MET A 83 -13.01 18.71 -11.61
N ALA A 84 -13.62 18.22 -10.52
CA ALA A 84 -13.82 19.01 -9.31
C ALA A 84 -12.49 19.37 -8.65
N HIS A 85 -11.54 18.43 -8.58
CA HIS A 85 -10.20 18.69 -8.06
C HIS A 85 -9.32 19.52 -9.00
N VAL A 86 -9.46 19.40 -10.32
CA VAL A 86 -8.83 20.32 -11.28
C VAL A 86 -9.29 21.74 -11.05
N TYR A 87 -10.61 21.93 -10.90
CA TYR A 87 -11.20 23.25 -10.58
C TYR A 87 -10.66 23.82 -9.27
N THR A 88 -10.69 23.03 -8.19
CA THR A 88 -10.21 23.46 -6.87
C THR A 88 -8.72 23.83 -6.88
N TYR A 89 -7.92 23.07 -7.63
CA TYR A 89 -6.50 23.37 -7.79
C TYR A 89 -6.29 24.66 -8.59
N GLY A 90 -7.08 24.87 -9.64
CA GLY A 90 -7.05 26.10 -10.42
C GLY A 90 -7.42 27.36 -9.63
N LEU A 91 -8.27 27.26 -8.57
CA LEU A 91 -8.59 28.39 -7.71
C LEU A 91 -7.39 28.90 -6.92
N VAL A 92 -6.53 28.01 -6.45
CA VAL A 92 -5.28 28.37 -5.73
C VAL A 92 -4.08 28.57 -6.67
N CYS A 93 -4.21 28.13 -7.93
CA CYS A 93 -3.19 28.26 -8.97
C CYS A 93 -3.76 28.92 -10.24
N PRO A 94 -4.21 30.18 -10.19
CA PRO A 94 -4.96 30.79 -11.32
C PRO A 94 -4.15 30.91 -12.60
N GLU A 95 -2.85 31.16 -12.53
CA GLU A 95 -1.98 31.23 -13.72
C GLU A 95 -1.74 29.86 -14.37
N SER A 96 -1.91 28.80 -13.61
CA SER A 96 -1.67 27.44 -14.04
C SER A 96 -2.98 26.68 -14.36
N ALA A 97 -4.14 27.28 -14.11
CA ALA A 97 -5.45 26.60 -14.22
C ALA A 97 -5.66 25.95 -15.61
N GLY A 98 -5.17 26.56 -16.67
CA GLY A 98 -5.33 26.08 -18.04
C GLY A 98 -4.42 24.90 -18.42
N ILE A 99 -3.38 24.61 -17.64
CA ILE A 99 -2.44 23.53 -17.91
C ILE A 99 -2.57 22.34 -16.95
N ILE A 100 -3.38 22.47 -15.92
CA ILE A 100 -3.68 21.33 -15.05
C ILE A 100 -4.38 20.26 -15.88
N HIS A 101 -3.86 19.03 -15.87
CA HIS A 101 -4.48 17.90 -16.57
C HIS A 101 -4.41 17.97 -18.11
N LEU A 102 -3.47 18.75 -18.68
CA LEU A 102 -3.33 18.90 -20.12
C LEU A 102 -3.04 17.56 -20.80
N GLY A 103 -3.76 17.22 -21.85
CA GLY A 103 -3.65 15.94 -22.57
C GLY A 103 -4.03 14.68 -21.80
N ALA A 104 -4.25 14.76 -20.48
CA ALA A 104 -4.50 13.61 -19.63
C ALA A 104 -5.99 13.21 -19.59
N THR A 105 -6.24 11.98 -19.18
CA THR A 105 -7.57 11.48 -18.80
C THR A 105 -7.63 11.27 -17.28
N SER A 106 -8.82 11.12 -16.72
CA SER A 106 -9.04 10.95 -15.27
C SER A 106 -8.23 9.79 -14.67
N CYS A 107 -8.07 8.69 -15.39
CA CYS A 107 -7.28 7.55 -14.95
C CYS A 107 -5.77 7.85 -14.85
N TYR A 108 -5.29 8.94 -15.44
CA TYR A 108 -3.91 9.38 -15.23
C TYR A 108 -3.63 9.63 -13.75
N VAL A 109 -4.48 10.38 -13.06
CA VAL A 109 -4.29 10.60 -11.62
C VAL A 109 -4.84 9.46 -10.78
N GLY A 110 -6.00 8.90 -11.13
CA GLY A 110 -6.64 7.82 -10.37
C GLY A 110 -5.78 6.56 -10.32
N ASP A 111 -5.53 5.97 -11.46
CA ASP A 111 -4.84 4.68 -11.57
C ASP A 111 -3.35 4.76 -11.18
N ASN A 112 -2.65 5.84 -11.54
CA ASN A 112 -1.27 6.03 -11.09
C ASN A 112 -1.21 6.20 -9.57
N THR A 113 -2.16 6.90 -8.95
CA THR A 113 -2.25 7.03 -7.49
C THR A 113 -2.50 5.69 -6.82
N ASP A 114 -3.38 4.85 -7.35
CA ASP A 114 -3.64 3.52 -6.81
C ASP A 114 -2.35 2.68 -6.76
N ILE A 115 -1.55 2.70 -7.83
CA ILE A 115 -0.26 1.99 -7.86
C ILE A 115 0.74 2.58 -6.86
N ILE A 116 0.81 3.91 -6.72
CA ILE A 116 1.69 4.58 -5.74
C ILE A 116 1.29 4.20 -4.32
N VAL A 117 0.01 4.25 -4.00
CA VAL A 117 -0.55 3.90 -2.68
C VAL A 117 -0.30 2.42 -2.36
N MET A 118 -0.55 1.52 -3.31
CA MET A 118 -0.25 0.10 -3.15
C MET A 118 1.24 -0.15 -2.87
N ARG A 119 2.15 0.48 -3.64
CA ARG A 119 3.60 0.39 -3.38
C ARG A 119 3.96 0.86 -1.98
N ASP A 120 3.45 2.01 -1.57
CA ASP A 120 3.76 2.59 -0.26
C ASP A 120 3.22 1.68 0.86
N ALA A 121 2.02 1.11 0.72
CA ALA A 121 1.45 0.15 1.66
C ALA A 121 2.29 -1.15 1.73
N LEU A 122 2.71 -1.70 0.59
CA LEU A 122 3.58 -2.89 0.55
C LEU A 122 4.93 -2.63 1.24
N LYS A 123 5.50 -1.43 1.13
CA LYS A 123 6.73 -1.04 1.86
C LYS A 123 6.53 -1.05 3.38
N VAL A 124 5.36 -0.65 3.88
CA VAL A 124 5.03 -0.76 5.31
C VAL A 124 4.93 -2.22 5.73
N VAL A 125 4.25 -3.06 4.94
CA VAL A 125 4.17 -4.51 5.21
C VAL A 125 5.57 -5.13 5.22
N ARG A 126 6.41 -4.80 4.23
CA ARG A 126 7.81 -5.26 4.14
C ARG A 126 8.60 -4.95 5.42
N ARG A 127 8.55 -3.72 5.88
CA ARG A 127 9.26 -3.31 7.11
C ARG A 127 8.78 -4.10 8.32
N LYS A 128 7.46 -4.29 8.46
CA LYS A 128 6.89 -5.09 9.55
C LYS A 128 7.30 -6.58 9.46
N LEU A 129 7.31 -7.14 8.25
CA LEU A 129 7.71 -8.52 8.01
C LEU A 129 9.19 -8.74 8.38
N ILE A 130 10.08 -7.85 7.98
CA ILE A 130 11.50 -7.89 8.37
C ILE A 130 11.66 -7.84 9.89
N ASN A 131 10.91 -6.97 10.58
CA ASN A 131 10.97 -6.89 12.05
C ASN A 131 10.52 -8.22 12.71
N VAL A 132 9.48 -8.86 12.18
CA VAL A 132 9.03 -10.18 12.68
C VAL A 132 10.10 -11.23 12.46
N ILE A 133 10.71 -11.30 11.27
CA ILE A 133 11.80 -12.23 10.95
C ILE A 133 13.00 -12.01 11.89
N SER A 134 13.39 -10.75 12.13
CA SER A 134 14.48 -10.41 13.05
C SER A 134 14.19 -10.91 14.48
N ASN A 135 13.04 -10.58 15.02
CA ASN A 135 12.65 -10.98 16.37
C ASN A 135 12.58 -12.52 16.52
N LEU A 136 12.05 -13.21 15.52
CA LEU A 136 12.00 -14.67 15.52
C LEU A 136 13.40 -15.28 15.39
N SER A 137 14.29 -14.65 14.66
CA SER A 137 15.70 -15.08 14.53
C SER A 137 16.46 -14.97 15.86
N GLU A 138 16.27 -13.86 16.57
CA GLU A 138 16.81 -13.69 17.92
C GLU A 138 16.25 -14.74 18.90
N PHE A 139 14.94 -14.99 18.83
CA PHE A 139 14.30 -16.04 19.61
C PHE A 139 14.88 -17.42 19.26
N ALA A 140 15.02 -17.76 18.00
CA ALA A 140 15.58 -19.03 17.55
C ALA A 140 17.01 -19.22 18.05
N MET A 141 17.85 -18.18 17.98
CA MET A 141 19.22 -18.22 18.49
C MET A 141 19.28 -18.37 19.99
N LYS A 142 18.42 -17.67 20.74
CA LYS A 142 18.35 -17.77 22.20
C LYS A 142 18.00 -19.20 22.67
N TYR A 143 17.10 -19.87 21.97
CA TYR A 143 16.58 -21.18 22.35
C TYR A 143 17.10 -22.34 21.47
N LYS A 144 18.18 -22.12 20.74
CA LYS A 144 18.76 -23.11 19.81
C LYS A 144 19.16 -24.44 20.46
N ALA A 145 19.52 -24.42 21.74
CA ALA A 145 19.94 -25.59 22.49
C ALA A 145 18.85 -26.10 23.47
N MET A 146 17.69 -25.44 23.54
CA MET A 146 16.60 -25.87 24.45
C MET A 146 15.87 -27.07 23.85
N PRO A 147 15.96 -28.27 24.43
CA PRO A 147 15.29 -29.45 23.90
C PRO A 147 13.78 -29.35 24.07
N CYS A 148 13.07 -29.84 23.08
CA CYS A 148 11.61 -30.02 23.16
C CYS A 148 11.19 -31.22 22.32
N LEU A 149 9.97 -31.71 22.54
CA LEU A 149 9.40 -32.80 21.78
C LEU A 149 8.82 -32.27 20.46
N ALA A 150 9.18 -32.89 19.35
CA ALA A 150 8.52 -32.66 18.08
C ALA A 150 7.29 -33.55 17.97
N TYR A 151 6.30 -33.06 17.21
CA TYR A 151 5.05 -33.76 16.94
C TYR A 151 4.85 -33.93 15.45
N THR A 152 4.32 -35.08 15.06
CA THR A 152 3.74 -35.34 13.74
C THR A 152 2.34 -35.90 13.96
N HIS A 153 1.36 -35.50 13.16
CA HIS A 153 -0.04 -35.90 13.36
C HIS A 153 -0.58 -35.62 14.78
N LEU A 154 -0.07 -34.58 15.45
CA LEU A 154 -0.33 -34.26 16.85
C LEU A 154 0.06 -35.37 17.85
N GLN A 155 0.91 -36.30 17.42
CA GLN A 155 1.48 -37.36 18.26
C GLN A 155 2.96 -37.10 18.51
N PRO A 156 3.46 -37.45 19.72
CA PRO A 156 4.87 -37.37 20.04
C PRO A 156 5.72 -38.13 19.03
N ALA A 157 6.77 -37.47 18.50
CA ALA A 157 7.66 -38.06 17.53
C ALA A 157 9.10 -38.11 18.07
N GLN A 158 9.95 -37.16 17.71
CA GLN A 158 11.35 -37.13 18.09
C GLN A 158 11.73 -35.86 18.80
N LEU A 159 12.84 -35.84 19.50
CA LEU A 159 13.41 -34.64 20.11
C LEU A 159 13.87 -33.67 19.05
N THR A 160 13.65 -32.40 19.31
CA THR A 160 14.15 -31.26 18.56
C THR A 160 14.54 -30.15 19.53
N THR A 161 14.68 -28.91 19.04
CA THR A 161 14.88 -27.75 19.90
C THR A 161 13.83 -26.68 19.62
N VAL A 162 13.54 -25.84 20.62
CA VAL A 162 12.65 -24.68 20.46
C VAL A 162 13.15 -23.76 19.37
N GLY A 163 14.46 -23.51 19.31
CA GLY A 163 15.06 -22.70 18.23
C GLY A 163 14.85 -23.30 16.84
N LYS A 164 15.03 -24.65 16.68
CA LYS A 164 14.76 -25.33 15.41
C LYS A 164 13.28 -25.20 14.99
N ARG A 165 12.36 -25.31 15.93
CA ARG A 165 10.92 -25.09 15.66
C ARG A 165 10.67 -23.67 15.10
N ALA A 166 11.28 -22.66 15.71
CA ALA A 166 11.15 -21.28 15.25
C ALA A 166 11.72 -21.06 13.84
N THR A 167 12.76 -21.80 13.43
CA THR A 167 13.30 -21.66 12.07
C THR A 167 12.33 -22.10 10.97
N LEU A 168 11.35 -22.94 11.27
CA LEU A 168 10.31 -23.31 10.30
C LEU A 168 9.41 -22.11 9.98
N TRP A 169 9.00 -21.35 10.99
CA TRP A 169 8.23 -20.13 10.80
C TRP A 169 9.04 -19.05 10.08
N ILE A 170 10.32 -18.87 10.45
CA ILE A 170 11.23 -17.93 9.79
C ILE A 170 11.37 -18.26 8.30
N ASN A 171 11.53 -19.54 7.96
CA ASN A 171 11.71 -19.97 6.57
C ASN A 171 10.49 -19.59 5.69
N GLU A 172 9.28 -19.78 6.19
CA GLU A 172 8.05 -19.40 5.47
C GLU A 172 7.98 -17.88 5.28
N LEU A 173 8.27 -17.11 6.32
CA LEU A 173 8.28 -15.63 6.24
C LEU A 173 9.38 -15.10 5.31
N LEU A 174 10.51 -15.80 5.15
CA LEU A 174 11.55 -15.46 4.17
C LEU A 174 11.08 -15.73 2.73
N MET A 175 10.29 -16.78 2.50
CA MET A 175 9.66 -17.02 1.19
C MET A 175 8.67 -15.89 0.87
N ASP A 176 7.82 -15.51 1.84
CA ASP A 176 6.90 -14.38 1.71
C ASP A 176 7.63 -13.05 1.42
N LEU A 177 8.77 -12.81 2.08
CA LEU A 177 9.59 -11.61 1.87
C LEU A 177 10.14 -11.55 0.44
N ASN A 178 10.60 -12.67 -0.09
CA ASN A 178 11.10 -12.76 -1.47
C ASN A 178 9.98 -12.43 -2.48
N ASP A 179 8.78 -12.97 -2.29
CA ASP A 179 7.63 -12.70 -3.16
C ASP A 179 7.19 -11.24 -3.06
N LEU A 180 7.21 -10.68 -1.86
CA LEU A 180 6.90 -9.26 -1.61
C LEU A 180 7.91 -8.33 -2.27
N ASP A 181 9.21 -8.61 -2.13
CA ASP A 181 10.29 -7.82 -2.74
C ASP A 181 10.22 -7.88 -4.26
N PHE A 182 10.00 -9.07 -4.82
CA PHE A 182 9.77 -9.23 -6.26
C PHE A 182 8.57 -8.39 -6.73
N ARG A 183 7.45 -8.41 -5.99
CA ARG A 183 6.27 -7.64 -6.36
C ARG A 183 6.51 -6.13 -6.32
N ILE A 184 7.14 -5.61 -5.27
CA ILE A 184 7.47 -4.19 -5.15
C ILE A 184 8.38 -3.74 -6.30
N ALA A 185 9.44 -4.51 -6.60
CA ALA A 185 10.40 -4.20 -7.65
C ALA A 185 9.78 -4.21 -9.07
N ASN A 186 8.72 -4.99 -9.27
CA ASN A 186 8.06 -5.12 -10.58
C ASN A 186 6.79 -4.28 -10.74
N LEU A 187 6.45 -3.42 -9.78
CA LEU A 187 5.37 -2.44 -9.97
C LEU A 187 5.80 -1.38 -10.99
N ARG A 188 4.90 -1.06 -11.90
CA ARG A 188 5.06 -0.02 -12.92
C ARG A 188 3.85 0.91 -12.87
N LEU A 189 4.04 2.20 -13.13
CA LEU A 189 2.92 3.12 -13.27
C LEU A 189 2.07 2.77 -14.50
N LEU A 190 0.81 3.21 -14.51
CA LEU A 190 0.02 3.23 -15.73
C LEU A 190 0.71 4.11 -16.78
N GLY A 191 1.21 5.26 -16.36
CA GLY A 191 1.74 6.30 -17.23
C GLY A 191 0.64 7.21 -17.79
N SER A 192 0.95 7.90 -18.88
CA SER A 192 0.08 8.84 -19.60
C SER A 192 -0.52 8.19 -20.85
N LYS A 193 -1.36 7.15 -20.64
CA LYS A 193 -1.88 6.32 -21.74
C LYS A 193 -3.02 6.94 -22.54
N GLY A 194 -3.72 7.91 -21.97
CA GLY A 194 -4.91 8.52 -22.60
C GLY A 194 -6.17 7.66 -22.47
N THR A 195 -7.26 8.09 -23.11
CA THR A 195 -8.59 7.51 -22.94
C THR A 195 -8.75 6.07 -23.44
N THR A 196 -7.90 5.65 -24.38
CA THR A 196 -7.97 4.33 -25.01
C THR A 196 -6.64 3.56 -24.97
N GLY A 197 -5.64 4.10 -24.29
CA GLY A 197 -4.30 3.51 -24.24
C GLY A 197 -3.43 3.80 -25.45
N THR A 198 -3.90 4.66 -26.34
CA THR A 198 -3.20 5.00 -27.60
C THR A 198 -2.34 6.25 -27.52
N GLN A 199 -2.41 6.99 -26.42
CA GLN A 199 -1.71 8.27 -26.21
C GLN A 199 -2.06 9.35 -27.25
N ALA A 200 -3.22 9.25 -27.91
CA ALA A 200 -3.60 10.11 -29.01
C ALA A 200 -3.56 11.61 -28.67
N SER A 201 -4.04 12.00 -27.48
CA SER A 201 -4.00 13.40 -27.02
C SER A 201 -2.56 13.93 -26.91
N PHE A 202 -1.65 13.12 -26.37
CA PHE A 202 -0.25 13.51 -26.26
C PHE A 202 0.45 13.51 -27.63
N MET A 203 0.10 12.55 -28.50
CA MET A 203 0.60 12.56 -29.89
C MET A 203 0.18 13.83 -30.63
N GLU A 204 -1.04 14.32 -30.38
CA GLU A 204 -1.50 15.60 -30.96
C GLU A 204 -0.76 16.79 -30.37
N LEU A 205 -0.60 16.86 -29.03
CA LEU A 205 0.15 17.92 -28.36
C LEU A 205 1.61 18.03 -28.83
N PHE A 206 2.24 16.91 -29.13
CA PHE A 206 3.62 16.85 -29.63
C PHE A 206 3.73 16.74 -31.18
N GLU A 207 2.66 17.10 -31.88
CA GLU A 207 2.64 17.15 -33.37
C GLU A 207 3.10 15.84 -34.03
N GLY A 208 2.77 14.69 -33.41
CA GLY A 208 3.14 13.38 -33.93
C GLY A 208 4.49 12.84 -33.47
N ASP A 209 5.24 13.57 -32.65
CA ASP A 209 6.52 13.12 -32.11
C ASP A 209 6.37 12.07 -31.01
N SER A 210 6.37 10.80 -31.42
CA SER A 210 6.25 9.67 -30.49
C SER A 210 7.44 9.52 -29.52
N SER A 211 8.61 10.12 -29.85
CA SER A 211 9.77 10.08 -28.97
C SER A 211 9.55 10.96 -27.74
N LYS A 212 8.96 12.13 -27.91
CA LYS A 212 8.57 13.02 -26.81
C LYS A 212 7.48 12.41 -25.93
N VAL A 213 6.50 11.73 -26.53
CA VAL A 213 5.44 11.05 -25.75
C VAL A 213 6.01 9.94 -24.86
N LYS A 214 6.99 9.17 -25.36
CA LYS A 214 7.68 8.14 -24.55
C LYS A 214 8.55 8.77 -23.45
N GLU A 215 9.24 9.86 -23.77
CA GLU A 215 10.08 10.57 -22.79
C GLU A 215 9.21 11.22 -21.70
N LEU A 216 8.03 11.75 -22.03
CA LEU A 216 7.04 12.25 -21.07
C LEU A 216 6.70 11.17 -20.03
N GLU A 217 6.35 9.97 -20.46
CA GLU A 217 6.03 8.85 -19.55
C GLU A 217 7.21 8.47 -18.65
N LYS A 218 8.40 8.42 -19.26
CA LYS A 218 9.62 8.10 -18.52
C LYS A 218 9.91 9.15 -17.44
N MET A 219 9.84 10.43 -17.79
CA MET A 219 10.08 11.52 -16.81
C MET A 219 9.09 11.49 -15.65
N ILE A 220 7.81 11.21 -15.92
CA ILE A 220 6.79 11.06 -14.87
C ILE A 220 7.09 9.85 -13.99
N ALA A 221 7.46 8.71 -14.58
CA ALA A 221 7.78 7.51 -13.82
C ALA A 221 9.01 7.72 -12.92
N ASP A 222 10.06 8.31 -13.45
CA ASP A 222 11.30 8.64 -12.73
C ASP A 222 11.01 9.58 -11.54
N GLU A 223 10.20 10.63 -11.75
CA GLU A 223 9.82 11.58 -10.69
C GLU A 223 8.98 10.92 -9.59
N MET A 224 8.12 9.97 -9.94
CA MET A 224 7.32 9.20 -8.97
C MET A 224 8.10 8.03 -8.35
N GLY A 225 9.35 7.81 -8.72
CA GLY A 225 10.23 6.76 -8.20
C GLY A 225 9.84 5.36 -8.64
N PHE A 226 9.53 5.19 -9.92
CA PHE A 226 9.24 3.89 -10.56
C PHE A 226 10.20 3.65 -11.73
N ASP A 227 10.56 2.39 -11.95
CA ASP A 227 11.44 1.96 -13.06
C ASP A 227 10.75 2.00 -14.44
N GLY A 228 9.62 2.68 -14.55
CA GLY A 228 8.90 2.87 -15.78
C GLY A 228 7.39 2.66 -15.68
N VAL A 229 6.78 2.55 -16.84
CA VAL A 229 5.33 2.41 -17.02
C VAL A 229 4.96 1.04 -17.57
N VAL A 230 3.69 0.64 -17.47
CA VAL A 230 3.20 -0.57 -18.15
C VAL A 230 3.33 -0.38 -19.67
N PRO A 231 3.80 -1.41 -20.40
CA PRO A 231 4.03 -1.28 -21.85
C PRO A 231 2.73 -1.19 -22.65
N VAL A 232 1.67 -1.83 -22.17
CA VAL A 232 0.36 -1.90 -22.84
C VAL A 232 -0.75 -1.78 -21.80
N SER A 233 -1.72 -0.91 -22.11
CA SER A 233 -2.95 -0.79 -21.31
C SER A 233 -4.09 -0.21 -22.18
N GLY A 234 -5.31 -0.23 -21.68
CA GLY A 234 -6.37 0.67 -22.10
C GLY A 234 -6.29 1.98 -21.33
N GLN A 235 -7.43 2.51 -20.94
CA GLN A 235 -7.50 3.72 -20.11
C GLN A 235 -6.98 3.47 -18.68
N THR A 236 -7.15 2.25 -18.17
CA THR A 236 -6.77 1.82 -16.82
C THR A 236 -5.64 0.79 -16.88
N TYR A 237 -4.90 0.63 -15.77
CA TYR A 237 -3.99 -0.50 -15.65
C TYR A 237 -4.76 -1.82 -15.49
N SER A 238 -4.11 -2.94 -15.84
CA SER A 238 -4.73 -4.26 -15.68
C SER A 238 -4.97 -4.60 -14.21
N ARG A 239 -6.21 -4.89 -13.82
CA ARG A 239 -6.56 -5.35 -12.45
C ARG A 239 -5.93 -6.71 -12.08
N LYS A 240 -5.20 -7.32 -13.02
CA LYS A 240 -4.29 -8.44 -12.74
C LYS A 240 -3.19 -8.05 -11.74
N ILE A 241 -2.78 -6.78 -11.74
CA ILE A 241 -1.80 -6.24 -10.77
C ILE A 241 -2.37 -6.31 -9.35
N ASP A 242 -3.63 -5.94 -9.15
CA ASP A 242 -4.31 -6.03 -7.85
C ASP A 242 -4.35 -7.48 -7.36
N SER A 243 -4.73 -8.41 -8.24
CA SER A 243 -4.74 -9.86 -7.95
C SER A 243 -3.36 -10.38 -7.51
N GLN A 244 -2.30 -9.92 -8.17
CA GLN A 244 -0.94 -10.32 -7.84
C GLN A 244 -0.49 -9.76 -6.47
N ILE A 245 -0.87 -8.53 -6.15
CA ILE A 245 -0.61 -7.91 -4.83
C ILE A 245 -1.37 -8.67 -3.74
N LEU A 246 -2.67 -8.93 -3.95
CA LEU A 246 -3.49 -9.67 -3.01
C LEU A 246 -2.98 -11.10 -2.78
N SER A 247 -2.42 -11.75 -3.81
CA SER A 247 -1.82 -13.08 -3.68
C SER A 247 -0.61 -13.08 -2.75
N VAL A 248 0.25 -12.06 -2.84
CA VAL A 248 1.40 -11.91 -1.93
C VAL A 248 0.92 -11.65 -0.49
N LEU A 249 -0.04 -10.76 -0.30
CA LEU A 249 -0.62 -10.49 1.03
C LEU A 249 -1.30 -11.73 1.62
N SER A 250 -1.98 -12.54 0.78
CA SER A 250 -2.56 -13.81 1.18
C SER A 250 -1.50 -14.82 1.63
N GLY A 251 -0.33 -14.88 0.96
CA GLY A 251 0.81 -15.71 1.40
C GLY A 251 1.26 -15.35 2.80
N ILE A 252 1.54 -14.08 3.05
CA ILE A 252 1.92 -13.56 4.37
C ILE A 252 0.85 -13.88 5.44
N ALA A 253 -0.42 -13.72 5.10
CA ALA A 253 -1.53 -14.03 5.99
C ALA A 253 -1.59 -15.53 6.33
N GLN A 254 -1.32 -16.42 5.37
CA GLN A 254 -1.26 -17.87 5.59
C GLN A 254 -0.11 -18.25 6.53
N SER A 255 1.09 -17.70 6.35
CA SER A 255 2.22 -17.90 7.26
C SER A 255 1.90 -17.42 8.68
N ALA A 256 1.29 -16.24 8.81
CA ALA A 256 0.86 -15.71 10.11
C ALA A 256 -0.23 -16.58 10.77
N SER A 257 -1.17 -17.09 9.99
CA SER A 257 -2.21 -18.01 10.48
C SER A 257 -1.63 -19.32 10.96
N LYS A 258 -0.69 -19.91 10.19
CA LYS A 258 -0.01 -21.15 10.57
C LYS A 258 0.78 -20.97 11.88
N PHE A 259 1.63 -19.95 11.97
CA PHE A 259 2.34 -19.60 13.20
C PHE A 259 1.39 -19.50 14.40
N SER A 260 0.31 -18.76 14.24
CA SER A 260 -0.66 -18.53 15.32
C SER A 260 -1.40 -19.81 15.74
N ASN A 261 -1.69 -20.69 14.78
CA ASN A 261 -2.29 -21.99 15.08
C ASN A 261 -1.31 -22.91 15.83
N ASP A 262 -0.06 -22.97 15.41
CA ASP A 262 1.01 -23.71 16.09
C ASP A 262 1.16 -23.22 17.55
N MET A 263 1.20 -21.90 17.77
CA MET A 263 1.30 -21.30 19.08
C MET A 263 0.10 -21.66 19.98
N ARG A 264 -1.12 -21.67 19.44
CA ARG A 264 -2.33 -22.07 20.19
C ARG A 264 -2.28 -23.52 20.63
N ILE A 265 -1.79 -24.41 19.76
CA ILE A 265 -1.59 -25.83 20.07
C ILE A 265 -0.51 -25.99 21.14
N LEU A 266 0.63 -25.32 21.00
CA LEU A 266 1.72 -25.36 21.97
C LEU A 266 1.32 -24.79 23.34
N GLN A 267 0.48 -23.77 23.36
CA GLN A 267 -0.08 -23.24 24.60
C GLN A 267 -1.05 -24.24 25.28
N SER A 268 -1.82 -24.98 24.47
CA SER A 268 -2.66 -26.06 24.99
C SER A 268 -1.82 -27.18 25.65
N PHE A 269 -0.66 -27.50 25.09
CA PHE A 269 0.30 -28.46 25.65
C PHE A 269 1.13 -27.88 26.80
N LYS A 270 0.99 -26.60 27.14
CA LYS A 270 1.80 -25.91 28.17
C LYS A 270 3.30 -25.82 27.83
N GLU A 271 3.66 -25.93 26.56
CA GLU A 271 5.06 -25.82 26.13
C GLU A 271 5.47 -24.35 25.88
N MET A 272 4.59 -23.55 25.30
CA MET A 272 4.82 -22.15 25.00
C MET A 272 3.55 -21.33 25.30
N GLU A 273 3.72 -20.11 25.77
CA GLU A 273 2.60 -19.19 26.03
C GLU A 273 2.86 -17.83 25.39
N GLU A 274 1.79 -17.12 25.01
CA GLU A 274 1.89 -15.72 24.65
C GLU A 274 2.36 -14.87 25.83
N PRO A 275 3.12 -13.78 25.57
CA PRO A 275 3.40 -12.79 26.60
C PRO A 275 2.10 -12.20 27.16
N ARG A 276 1.99 -12.17 28.49
CA ARG A 276 0.85 -11.58 29.18
C ARG A 276 1.23 -10.28 29.86
N GLU A 277 0.41 -9.27 29.68
CA GLU A 277 0.55 -8.01 30.38
C GLU A 277 -0.02 -8.11 31.81
N SER A 278 0.57 -7.40 32.77
CA SER A 278 0.22 -7.50 34.18
C SER A 278 -1.26 -7.18 34.49
N LYS A 279 -1.85 -6.29 33.71
CA LYS A 279 -3.26 -5.86 33.84
C LYS A 279 -4.21 -6.56 32.84
N GLN A 280 -3.71 -7.48 32.04
CA GLN A 280 -4.53 -8.17 31.03
C GLN A 280 -5.51 -9.13 31.71
N ILE A 281 -6.79 -9.03 31.34
CA ILE A 281 -7.84 -9.96 31.75
C ILE A 281 -8.00 -11.01 30.62
N GLY A 282 -7.72 -12.27 30.95
CA GLY A 282 -7.87 -13.40 30.03
C GLY A 282 -9.27 -13.98 29.97
N SER A 283 -10.07 -13.80 31.03
CA SER A 283 -11.45 -14.27 31.12
C SER A 283 -12.21 -13.42 32.12
N SER A 284 -13.46 -13.07 31.81
CA SER A 284 -14.36 -12.35 32.74
C SER A 284 -14.83 -13.18 33.90
N ALA A 285 -14.79 -14.51 33.76
CA ALA A 285 -15.33 -15.44 34.78
C ALA A 285 -14.24 -16.18 35.56
N MET A 286 -13.05 -16.37 34.98
CA MET A 286 -11.99 -17.22 35.55
C MET A 286 -10.66 -16.48 35.55
N ALA A 287 -10.21 -15.97 36.68
CA ALA A 287 -9.01 -15.16 36.82
C ALA A 287 -7.71 -15.87 36.39
N TYR A 288 -7.66 -17.20 36.54
CA TYR A 288 -6.50 -18.03 36.16
C TYR A 288 -6.41 -18.35 34.67
N LYS A 289 -7.47 -18.11 33.88
CA LYS A 289 -7.55 -18.50 32.47
C LYS A 289 -6.71 -17.56 31.59
N ARG A 290 -5.75 -18.12 30.85
CA ARG A 290 -4.89 -17.41 29.93
C ARG A 290 -5.20 -17.84 28.50
N ASN A 291 -6.00 -17.06 27.81
CA ASN A 291 -6.36 -17.33 26.42
C ASN A 291 -5.27 -16.82 25.47
N PRO A 292 -4.97 -17.53 24.37
CA PRO A 292 -4.05 -17.07 23.33
C PRO A 292 -4.70 -16.00 22.44
N MET A 293 -5.08 -14.88 23.04
CA MET A 293 -5.94 -13.86 22.42
C MET A 293 -5.28 -13.18 21.21
N ARG A 294 -3.94 -13.03 21.24
CA ARG A 294 -3.20 -12.43 20.11
C ARG A 294 -3.16 -13.37 18.92
N CYS A 295 -2.86 -14.66 19.13
CA CYS A 295 -2.89 -15.67 18.09
C CYS A 295 -4.31 -15.90 17.54
N GLU A 296 -5.33 -15.89 18.38
CA GLU A 296 -6.74 -15.95 17.94
C GLU A 296 -7.08 -14.77 17.01
N ARG A 297 -6.64 -13.56 17.35
CA ARG A 297 -6.83 -12.36 16.55
C ARG A 297 -6.10 -12.45 15.23
N ILE A 298 -4.82 -12.86 15.22
CA ILE A 298 -4.04 -13.05 13.99
C ILE A 298 -4.74 -14.06 13.10
N THR A 299 -5.13 -15.23 13.61
CA THR A 299 -5.84 -16.25 12.84
C THR A 299 -7.16 -15.72 12.26
N SER A 300 -7.89 -14.90 13.03
CA SER A 300 -9.15 -14.30 12.58
C SER A 300 -8.95 -13.29 11.45
N LEU A 301 -7.92 -12.43 11.56
CA LEU A 301 -7.62 -11.41 10.55
C LEU A 301 -6.95 -11.97 9.29
N SER A 302 -6.36 -13.17 9.37
CA SER A 302 -5.68 -13.84 8.24
C SER A 302 -6.64 -14.56 7.29
N ARG A 303 -7.92 -14.67 7.61
CA ARG A 303 -8.95 -15.31 6.78
C ARG A 303 -9.51 -14.36 5.74
#